data_be01e6116226011eceafb9b3853632b2
#
_entry.id   be01e6116226011eceafb9b3853632b2
#
_cell.length_a   1.000
_cell.length_b   1.000
_cell.length_c   1.000
_cell.angle_alpha   90.00
_cell.angle_beta   90.00
_cell.angle_gamma   90.00
#
_symmetry.space_group_name_H-M   'P 1'
#
loop_
_entity.id
_entity.type
_entity.pdbx_description
1 polymer ?
#
loop_
_entity_poly.entity_id
_entity_poly.type
_entity_poly.pdbx_seq_one_letter_code
_entity_poly.pdbx_strand_id
1 'polypeptide(L)'
;MEQLIEMVLQALRAAGIHCVRALDEETLPRLKAPMVAVGADPSSCRQNALARYLGQDADGAERYGMELQATLQLEVYSPGRRAGALCERAAAQVVDVFLGGIEGLYSGDLELGRTAYDARTDCFRCAVRAPLTLRLYTTAQDGAFTHAEVKGVLQ
;
A
#
# COMPACT_ATOMS: atom_id res chain seq x y z
N MET A 1 7.27 5.90 3.63
CA MET A 1 6.87 4.49 3.43
C MET A 1 6.24 3.89 4.68
N GLU A 2 6.83 4.02 5.84
CA GLU A 2 6.30 3.46 7.09
C GLU A 2 4.90 3.97 7.44
N GLN A 3 4.69 5.27 7.42
CA GLN A 3 3.37 5.87 7.65
C GLN A 3 2.30 5.37 6.67
N LEU A 4 2.67 5.16 5.40
CA LEU A 4 1.79 4.62 4.38
C LEU A 4 1.32 3.21 4.74
N ILE A 5 2.26 2.33 5.12
CA ILE A 5 1.95 0.96 5.53
C ILE A 5 1.03 0.98 6.76
N GLU A 6 1.31 1.83 7.76
CA GLU A 6 0.47 1.96 8.95
C GLU A 6 -0.95 2.45 8.64
N MET A 7 -1.11 3.42 7.75
CA MET A 7 -2.44 3.88 7.30
C MET A 7 -3.25 2.72 6.70
N VAL A 8 -2.62 1.94 5.82
CA VAL A 8 -3.28 0.77 5.20
C VAL A 8 -3.61 -0.30 6.23
N LEU A 9 -2.68 -0.62 7.14
CA LEU A 9 -2.93 -1.58 8.22
C LEU A 9 -4.11 -1.15 9.10
N GLN A 10 -4.20 0.14 9.46
CA GLN A 10 -5.31 0.68 10.25
C GLN A 10 -6.64 0.55 9.51
N ALA A 11 -6.69 0.90 8.21
CA ALA A 11 -7.90 0.78 7.40
C ALA A 11 -8.38 -0.67 7.28
N LEU A 12 -7.46 -1.60 7.03
CA LEU A 12 -7.77 -3.03 6.95
C LEU A 12 -8.28 -3.58 8.30
N ARG A 13 -7.65 -3.20 9.41
CA ARG A 13 -8.09 -3.58 10.76
C ARG A 13 -9.46 -3.02 11.11
N ALA A 14 -9.73 -1.77 10.72
CA ALA A 14 -11.05 -1.15 10.91
C ALA A 14 -12.16 -1.88 10.14
N ALA A 15 -11.82 -2.47 8.98
CA ALA A 15 -12.70 -3.34 8.21
C ALA A 15 -12.78 -4.79 8.72
N GLY A 16 -12.14 -5.10 9.86
CA GLY A 16 -12.14 -6.45 10.45
C GLY A 16 -11.21 -7.45 9.76
N ILE A 17 -10.30 -6.98 8.91
CA ILE A 17 -9.34 -7.83 8.20
C ILE A 17 -8.11 -8.04 9.08
N HIS A 18 -7.75 -9.30 9.31
CA HIS A 18 -6.51 -9.64 10.01
C HIS A 18 -5.32 -9.35 9.10
N CYS A 19 -4.47 -8.40 9.51
CA CYS A 19 -3.33 -7.98 8.71
C CYS A 19 -2.08 -7.74 9.55
N VAL A 20 -0.93 -7.98 8.92
CA VAL A 20 0.41 -7.79 9.48
C VAL A 20 1.28 -7.03 8.50
N ARG A 21 2.37 -6.43 8.98
CA ARG A 21 3.38 -5.85 8.12
C ARG A 21 4.19 -6.96 7.45
N ALA A 22 4.41 -6.86 6.16
CA ALA A 22 5.28 -7.78 5.45
C ALA A 22 6.73 -7.59 5.90
N LEU A 23 7.49 -8.67 5.94
CA LEU A 23 8.91 -8.72 6.31
C LEU A 23 9.23 -8.51 7.80
N ASP A 24 8.25 -8.32 8.67
CA ASP A 24 8.50 -8.22 10.11
C ASP A 24 8.73 -9.61 10.77
N GLU A 25 8.33 -10.68 10.07
CA GLU A 25 8.49 -12.05 10.55
C GLU A 25 9.20 -12.90 9.49
N GLU A 26 10.23 -13.64 9.91
CA GLU A 26 10.98 -14.57 9.05
C GLU A 26 10.16 -15.79 8.62
N THR A 27 9.14 -16.14 9.41
CA THR A 27 8.27 -17.28 9.14
C THR A 27 6.81 -16.91 9.29
N LEU A 28 5.99 -17.33 8.32
CA LEU A 28 4.54 -17.20 8.45
C LEU A 28 4.05 -17.98 9.68
N PRO A 29 3.30 -17.33 10.58
CA PRO A 29 2.69 -18.04 11.70
C PRO A 29 1.72 -19.10 11.17
N ARG A 30 1.47 -20.14 11.94
CA ARG A 30 0.49 -21.17 11.57
C ARG A 30 -0.90 -20.55 11.53
N LEU A 31 -1.35 -20.19 10.32
CA LEU A 31 -2.60 -19.48 10.12
C LEU A 31 -3.80 -20.34 10.47
N LYS A 32 -4.78 -19.77 11.16
CA LYS A 32 -6.10 -20.37 11.42
C LYS A 32 -7.22 -19.73 10.58
N ALA A 33 -6.97 -18.57 10.05
CA ALA A 33 -7.90 -17.76 9.24
C ALA A 33 -7.13 -17.01 8.16
N PRO A 34 -7.80 -16.43 7.15
CA PRO A 34 -7.15 -15.56 6.19
C PRO A 34 -6.41 -14.39 6.85
N MET A 35 -5.26 -14.05 6.30
CA MET A 35 -4.40 -12.97 6.75
C MET A 35 -3.85 -12.18 5.54
N VAL A 36 -3.65 -10.90 5.73
CA VAL A 36 -3.07 -10.01 4.73
C VAL A 36 -1.72 -9.49 5.21
N ALA A 37 -0.65 -9.75 4.47
CA ALA A 37 0.65 -9.13 4.70
C ALA A 37 0.78 -7.87 3.83
N VAL A 38 1.03 -6.73 4.45
CA VAL A 38 1.13 -5.43 3.79
C VAL A 38 2.58 -5.00 3.69
N GLY A 39 3.05 -4.79 2.46
CA GLY A 39 4.38 -4.28 2.16
C GLY A 39 4.32 -3.14 1.16
N ALA A 40 5.44 -2.50 0.94
CA ALA A 40 5.57 -1.48 -0.09
C ALA A 40 6.93 -1.62 -0.77
N ASP A 41 6.92 -1.56 -2.09
CA ASP A 41 8.12 -1.65 -2.92
C ASP A 41 8.35 -0.30 -3.61
N PRO A 42 9.41 0.44 -3.26
CA PRO A 42 9.78 1.66 -3.96
C PRO A 42 10.36 1.31 -5.34
N SER A 43 9.61 1.62 -6.39
CA SER A 43 10.03 1.27 -7.76
C SER A 43 10.95 2.32 -8.39
N SER A 44 10.75 3.60 -8.09
CA SER A 44 11.59 4.68 -8.59
C SER A 44 11.43 5.96 -7.79
N CYS A 45 12.50 6.74 -7.73
CA CYS A 45 12.47 8.10 -7.20
C CYS A 45 12.82 9.05 -8.34
N ARG A 46 11.93 9.98 -8.69
CA ARG A 46 12.14 10.95 -9.75
C ARG A 46 12.17 12.35 -9.18
N GLN A 47 13.17 13.11 -9.59
CA GLN A 47 13.16 14.55 -9.38
C GLN A 47 12.40 15.19 -10.55
N ASN A 48 11.51 16.10 -10.25
CA ASN A 48 10.87 16.89 -11.29
C ASN A 48 11.92 17.75 -11.99
N ALA A 49 11.92 17.79 -13.32
CA ALA A 49 12.93 18.45 -14.14
C ALA A 49 13.06 19.97 -13.88
N LEU A 50 12.05 20.60 -13.31
CA LEU A 50 12.01 22.01 -12.94
C LEU A 50 12.32 22.17 -11.43
N ALA A 51 13.62 22.08 -11.08
CA ALA A 51 14.15 22.55 -9.80
C ALA A 51 13.40 22.07 -8.54
N ARG A 52 12.88 20.84 -8.54
CA ARG A 52 12.18 20.24 -7.40
C ARG A 52 10.89 20.93 -6.98
N TYR A 53 10.39 21.89 -7.74
CA TYR A 53 9.17 22.62 -7.44
C TYR A 53 7.93 21.75 -7.64
N LEU A 54 7.11 21.60 -6.60
CA LEU A 54 5.90 20.77 -6.59
C LEU A 54 4.61 21.60 -6.54
N GLY A 55 4.70 22.92 -6.60
CA GLY A 55 3.56 23.83 -6.53
C GLY A 55 3.50 24.60 -5.22
N GLN A 56 2.35 25.21 -4.95
CA GLN A 56 2.04 25.94 -3.72
C GLN A 56 0.93 25.21 -2.97
N ASP A 57 0.92 25.33 -1.65
CA ASP A 57 -0.19 24.88 -0.82
C ASP A 57 -1.35 25.90 -0.83
N ALA A 58 -2.39 25.61 -0.04
CA ALA A 58 -3.57 26.48 0.09
C ALA A 58 -3.22 27.87 0.68
N ASP A 59 -2.14 27.98 1.43
CA ASP A 59 -1.66 29.21 2.07
C ASP A 59 -0.64 29.95 1.20
N GLY A 60 -0.35 29.43 -0.01
CA GLY A 60 0.58 30.02 -0.96
C GLY A 60 2.06 29.72 -0.69
N ALA A 61 2.37 28.86 0.26
CA ALA A 61 3.75 28.45 0.53
C ALA A 61 4.27 27.51 -0.57
N GLU A 62 5.47 27.80 -1.07
CA GLU A 62 6.10 27.00 -2.11
C GLU A 62 6.59 25.66 -1.56
N ARG A 63 6.29 24.58 -2.29
CA ARG A 63 6.69 23.20 -1.97
C ARG A 63 7.76 22.73 -2.92
N TYR A 64 8.86 22.26 -2.39
CA TYR A 64 10.00 21.72 -3.12
C TYR A 64 10.24 20.28 -2.69
N GLY A 65 10.46 19.37 -3.65
CA GLY A 65 10.63 17.97 -3.30
C GLY A 65 10.83 17.04 -4.48
N MET A 66 10.42 15.80 -4.30
CA MET A 66 10.53 14.76 -5.32
C MET A 66 9.28 13.87 -5.32
N GLU A 67 9.03 13.24 -6.45
CA GLU A 67 8.02 12.21 -6.59
C GLU A 67 8.68 10.83 -6.48
N LEU A 68 8.17 10.02 -5.56
CA LEU A 68 8.54 8.62 -5.37
C LEU A 68 7.39 7.75 -5.90
N GLN A 69 7.69 6.93 -6.88
CA GLN A 69 6.76 5.89 -7.30
C GLN A 69 6.99 4.65 -6.45
N ALA A 70 5.91 4.12 -5.91
CA ALA A 70 5.93 2.93 -5.09
C ALA A 70 4.73 2.05 -5.43
N THR A 71 4.84 0.77 -5.15
CA THR A 71 3.73 -0.17 -5.26
C THR A 71 3.46 -0.74 -3.87
N LEU A 72 2.26 -0.54 -3.35
CA LEU A 72 1.78 -1.32 -2.22
C LEU A 72 1.56 -2.75 -2.66
N GLN A 73 2.10 -3.68 -1.91
CA GLN A 73 1.93 -5.12 -2.11
C GLN A 73 1.17 -5.68 -0.91
N LEU A 74 -0.01 -6.23 -1.18
CA LEU A 74 -0.85 -6.87 -0.19
C LEU A 74 -0.96 -8.35 -0.57
N GLU A 75 -0.26 -9.20 0.18
CA GLU A 75 -0.32 -10.63 -0.02
C GLU A 75 -1.38 -11.24 0.89
N VAL A 76 -2.43 -11.77 0.28
CA VAL A 76 -3.51 -12.45 0.98
C VAL A 76 -3.18 -13.92 1.10
N TYR A 77 -3.16 -14.43 2.32
CA TYR A 77 -2.93 -15.85 2.63
C TYR A 77 -4.20 -16.46 3.21
N SER A 78 -4.57 -17.64 2.76
CA SER A 78 -5.68 -18.40 3.33
C SER A 78 -5.25 -19.84 3.58
N PRO A 79 -5.31 -20.33 4.84
CA PRO A 79 -4.78 -21.63 5.20
C PRO A 79 -5.63 -22.79 4.68
N GLY A 80 -4.98 -23.88 4.27
CA GLY A 80 -5.59 -25.14 3.91
C GLY A 80 -5.83 -25.34 2.43
N ARG A 81 -5.81 -26.60 2.02
CA ARG A 81 -5.84 -27.04 0.61
C ARG A 81 -7.16 -26.81 -0.13
N ARG A 82 -8.22 -26.42 0.56
CA ARG A 82 -9.56 -26.17 -0.01
C ARG A 82 -10.01 -24.71 0.17
N ALA A 83 -9.10 -23.84 0.55
CA ALA A 83 -9.41 -22.46 0.95
C ALA A 83 -9.27 -21.43 -0.18
N GLY A 84 -9.23 -21.84 -1.47
CA GLY A 84 -9.13 -20.91 -2.60
C GLY A 84 -10.23 -19.87 -2.61
N ALA A 85 -11.49 -20.29 -2.45
CA ALA A 85 -12.64 -19.36 -2.39
C ALA A 85 -12.57 -18.39 -1.18
N LEU A 86 -11.99 -18.83 -0.06
CA LEU A 86 -11.77 -17.94 1.11
C LEU A 86 -10.69 -16.92 0.80
N CYS A 87 -9.62 -17.30 0.10
CA CYS A 87 -8.57 -16.41 -0.33
C CYS A 87 -9.11 -15.34 -1.29
N GLU A 88 -9.90 -15.73 -2.28
CA GLU A 88 -10.55 -14.80 -3.22
C GLU A 88 -11.51 -13.85 -2.52
N ARG A 89 -12.29 -14.33 -1.57
CA ARG A 89 -13.18 -13.48 -0.77
C ARG A 89 -12.39 -12.47 0.07
N ALA A 90 -11.30 -12.90 0.72
CA ALA A 90 -10.45 -12.01 1.50
C ALA A 90 -9.76 -10.97 0.60
N ALA A 91 -9.32 -11.36 -0.59
CA ALA A 91 -8.77 -10.42 -1.57
C ALA A 91 -9.81 -9.40 -2.05
N ALA A 92 -11.05 -9.83 -2.29
CA ALA A 92 -12.15 -8.93 -2.64
C ALA A 92 -12.43 -7.93 -1.51
N GLN A 93 -12.44 -8.37 -0.25
CA GLN A 93 -12.58 -7.46 0.90
C GLN A 93 -11.46 -6.40 0.98
N VAL A 94 -10.22 -6.79 0.65
CA VAL A 94 -9.11 -5.82 0.55
C VAL A 94 -9.41 -4.79 -0.53
N VAL A 95 -9.84 -5.21 -1.71
CA VAL A 95 -10.22 -4.31 -2.80
C VAL A 95 -11.35 -3.37 -2.37
N ASP A 96 -12.38 -3.88 -1.68
CA ASP A 96 -13.50 -3.07 -1.19
C ASP A 96 -13.04 -1.97 -0.23
N VAL A 97 -12.04 -2.23 0.63
CA VAL A 97 -11.45 -1.21 1.52
C VAL A 97 -10.80 -0.08 0.71
N PHE A 98 -10.06 -0.41 -0.35
CA PHE A 98 -9.47 0.61 -1.22
C PHE A 98 -10.52 1.38 -2.02
N LEU A 99 -11.55 0.71 -2.53
CA LEU A 99 -12.66 1.34 -3.25
C LEU A 99 -13.51 2.24 -2.33
N GLY A 100 -13.63 1.87 -1.06
CA GLY A 100 -14.28 2.70 -0.03
C GLY A 100 -13.50 3.96 0.32
N GLY A 101 -12.23 4.04 -0.09
CA GLY A 101 -11.32 5.13 0.18
C GLY A 101 -10.61 4.99 1.52
N ILE A 102 -9.30 5.18 1.51
CA ILE A 102 -8.47 5.30 2.70
C ILE A 102 -8.10 6.77 2.81
N GLU A 103 -8.43 7.41 3.92
CA GLU A 103 -8.15 8.84 4.12
C GLU A 103 -6.65 9.14 3.91
N GLY A 104 -6.37 10.13 3.06
CA GLY A 104 -5.01 10.51 2.70
C GLY A 104 -4.31 9.57 1.70
N LEU A 105 -4.98 8.52 1.23
CA LEU A 105 -4.45 7.59 0.24
C LEU A 105 -5.32 7.58 -1.00
N TYR A 106 -4.74 8.00 -2.11
CA TYR A 106 -5.36 7.86 -3.42
C TYR A 106 -4.62 6.78 -4.19
N SER A 107 -5.23 5.62 -4.34
CA SER A 107 -4.73 4.58 -5.22
C SER A 107 -5.33 4.76 -6.61
N GLY A 108 -4.50 4.59 -7.61
CA GLY A 108 -4.95 4.42 -8.99
C GLY A 108 -5.56 3.02 -9.21
N ASP A 109 -5.26 2.43 -10.32
CA ASP A 109 -5.70 1.07 -10.64
C ASP A 109 -5.19 0.04 -9.63
N LEU A 110 -6.07 -0.85 -9.20
CA LEU A 110 -5.72 -2.00 -8.39
C LEU A 110 -5.48 -3.21 -9.30
N GLU A 111 -4.35 -3.86 -9.13
CA GLU A 111 -4.04 -5.11 -9.81
C GLU A 111 -4.34 -6.28 -8.89
N LEU A 112 -5.26 -7.14 -9.30
CA LEU A 112 -5.58 -8.37 -8.59
C LEU A 112 -4.87 -9.55 -9.28
N GLY A 113 -3.97 -10.19 -8.55
CA GLY A 113 -3.25 -11.37 -9.01
C GLY A 113 -4.12 -12.63 -9.00
N ARG A 114 -3.62 -13.67 -9.63
CA ARG A 114 -4.29 -14.98 -9.64
C ARG A 114 -4.15 -15.67 -8.27
N THR A 115 -5.24 -16.23 -7.77
CA THR A 115 -5.22 -17.10 -6.60
C THR A 115 -4.54 -18.43 -6.95
N ALA A 116 -3.51 -18.79 -6.19
CA ALA A 116 -2.74 -20.02 -6.38
C ALA A 116 -2.40 -20.67 -5.03
N TYR A 117 -2.34 -22.01 -5.02
CA TYR A 117 -1.89 -22.76 -3.86
C TYR A 117 -0.37 -22.81 -3.79
N ASP A 118 0.18 -22.44 -2.65
CA ASP A 118 1.61 -22.56 -2.34
C ASP A 118 1.84 -23.74 -1.38
N ALA A 119 2.43 -24.81 -1.90
CA ALA A 119 2.69 -26.02 -1.14
C ALA A 119 3.72 -25.84 0.00
N ARG A 120 4.57 -24.81 -0.09
CA ARG A 120 5.59 -24.55 0.96
C ARG A 120 4.96 -23.98 2.22
N THR A 121 3.94 -23.14 2.05
CA THR A 121 3.24 -22.51 3.17
C THR A 121 1.93 -23.20 3.55
N ASP A 122 1.50 -24.21 2.76
CA ASP A 122 0.19 -24.87 2.86
C ASP A 122 -0.99 -23.88 2.86
N CYS A 123 -0.84 -22.82 2.06
CA CYS A 123 -1.81 -21.75 1.93
C CYS A 123 -2.17 -21.46 0.46
N PHE A 124 -3.38 -20.97 0.22
CA PHE A 124 -3.66 -20.21 -1.00
C PHE A 124 -3.15 -18.79 -0.85
N ARG A 125 -2.62 -18.24 -1.92
CA ARG A 125 -2.09 -16.88 -2.01
C ARG A 125 -2.77 -16.12 -3.14
N CYS A 126 -3.03 -14.84 -2.88
CA CYS A 126 -3.47 -13.87 -3.89
C CYS A 126 -2.78 -12.53 -3.60
N ALA A 127 -2.16 -11.94 -4.61
CA ALA A 127 -1.53 -10.63 -4.50
C ALA A 127 -2.52 -9.54 -4.94
N VAL A 128 -2.62 -8.48 -4.15
CA VAL A 128 -3.26 -7.22 -4.54
C VAL A 128 -2.16 -6.16 -4.60
N ARG A 129 -2.05 -5.46 -5.72
CA ARG A 129 -1.06 -4.41 -5.93
C ARG A 129 -1.75 -3.08 -6.17
N ALA A 130 -1.27 -2.04 -5.51
CA ALA A 130 -1.74 -0.68 -5.67
C ALA A 130 -0.55 0.23 -6.03
N PRO A 131 -0.37 0.60 -7.31
CA PRO A 131 0.63 1.60 -7.69
C PRO A 131 0.26 2.96 -7.11
N LEU A 132 1.25 3.65 -6.55
CA LEU A 132 1.10 4.94 -5.88
C LEU A 132 2.18 5.91 -6.32
N THR A 133 1.83 7.18 -6.31
CA THR A 133 2.80 8.28 -6.38
C THR A 133 2.80 9.04 -5.06
N LEU A 134 3.92 9.03 -4.38
CA LEU A 134 4.17 9.77 -3.14
C LEU A 134 4.91 11.06 -3.48
N ARG A 135 4.49 12.19 -2.92
CA ARG A 135 5.24 13.43 -2.96
C ARG A 135 5.94 13.64 -1.62
N LEU A 136 7.26 13.64 -1.65
CA LEU A 136 8.09 14.01 -0.51
C LEU A 136 8.48 15.47 -0.71
N TYR A 137 8.07 16.36 0.20
CA TYR A 137 8.33 17.77 0.05
C TYR A 137 8.76 18.42 1.37
N THR A 138 9.42 19.56 1.23
CA THR A 138 9.68 20.52 2.30
C THR A 138 9.05 21.85 1.91
N THR A 139 8.57 22.58 2.87
CA THR A 139 8.22 23.99 2.69
C THR A 139 9.49 24.85 2.76
N ALA A 140 9.51 25.98 2.10
CA ALA A 140 10.72 26.84 1.95
C ALA A 140 11.37 27.28 3.28
N GLN A 141 10.71 27.04 4.42
CA GLN A 141 11.19 27.45 5.73
C GLN A 141 12.02 26.38 6.49
N ASP A 142 11.96 25.11 6.13
CA ASP A 142 12.44 24.04 7.03
C ASP A 142 13.71 23.30 6.61
N GLY A 143 14.24 23.48 5.41
CA GLY A 143 15.50 22.88 4.96
C GLY A 143 15.62 21.34 4.99
N ALA A 144 14.65 20.63 5.56
CA ALA A 144 14.54 19.18 5.64
C ALA A 144 13.20 18.71 5.05
N PHE A 145 13.16 17.49 4.50
CA PHE A 145 11.89 16.89 4.02
C PHE A 145 11.02 16.51 5.23
N THR A 146 10.04 17.35 5.52
CA THR A 146 9.17 17.19 6.70
C THR A 146 7.80 16.62 6.37
N HIS A 147 7.42 16.61 5.09
CA HIS A 147 6.08 16.21 4.67
C HIS A 147 6.09 15.14 3.58
N ALA A 148 5.16 14.19 3.69
CA ALA A 148 4.87 13.20 2.66
C ALA A 148 3.38 13.27 2.30
N GLU A 149 3.07 13.47 1.04
CA GLU A 149 1.71 13.48 0.51
C GLU A 149 1.55 12.35 -0.51
N VAL A 150 0.50 11.55 -0.37
CA VAL A 150 0.15 10.53 -1.35
C VAL A 150 -0.79 11.14 -2.38
N LYS A 151 -0.40 11.14 -3.65
CA LYS A 151 -1.23 11.62 -4.73
C LYS A 151 -1.66 10.47 -5.63
N GLY A 152 -2.97 10.26 -5.77
CA GLY A 152 -3.52 9.42 -6.81
C GLY A 152 -3.52 10.18 -8.14
N VAL A 153 -3.12 9.52 -9.21
CA VAL A 153 -3.32 10.02 -10.57
C VAL A 153 -4.71 9.57 -11.01
N LEU A 154 -5.66 10.50 -11.01
CA LEU A 154 -6.87 10.35 -11.83
C LEU A 154 -6.45 10.65 -13.26
N GLN A 155 -6.45 9.62 -14.13
CA GLN A 155 -6.50 9.81 -15.58
C GLN A 155 -7.93 9.98 -16.03
#